data_7548458c507215286bc8c59c178f2e2e
#
_entry.id   7548458c507215286bc8c59c178f2e2e
#
_cell.length_a   1.000
_cell.length_b   1.000
_cell.length_c   1.000
_cell.angle_alpha   90.00
_cell.angle_beta   90.00
_cell.angle_gamma   90.00
#
_symmetry.space_group_name_H-M   'P 1'
#
loop_
_entity.id
_entity.type
_entity.pdbx_description
1 polymer ?
#
loop_
_entity_poly.entity_id
_entity_poly.type
_entity_poly.pdbx_seq_one_letter_code
_entity_poly.pdbx_strand_id
1 'polypeptide(L)'
;MAEITLVAEPGRTTGSSESRRLRAAGRIPAVVYGHGMEGISVSVDGRELRRALSGDAGTNQLLELQLGSESHLAMARVLQRHPVRHTVLHVDFQIVRRDEVISADVPVVLTGEAKSVSQEGGVVEQPLTTLSVNAVPARIPSAIEVDITDLSVGEGIRVGDLKLPSGVTTDVADEEIVVIGSISRVAGAAEEAGAEEAAAGGEAAEGGNEAGGGEEAAEAGSDSEEG
;
A
#
# COMPACT_ATOMS: atom_id res chain seq x y z
N MET A 1 -1.87 -11.99 -25.17
CA MET A 1 -1.28 -12.09 -23.81
C MET A 1 -0.78 -13.51 -23.64
N ALA A 2 0.45 -13.70 -23.19
CA ALA A 2 0.98 -15.04 -22.93
C ALA A 2 0.33 -15.57 -21.64
N GLU A 3 -0.40 -16.66 -21.73
CA GLU A 3 -0.92 -17.37 -20.58
C GLU A 3 0.25 -18.12 -19.94
N ILE A 4 0.53 -17.82 -18.69
CA ILE A 4 1.59 -18.48 -17.94
C ILE A 4 0.95 -19.63 -17.17
N THR A 5 1.43 -20.84 -17.44
CA THR A 5 0.98 -22.05 -16.75
C THR A 5 1.65 -22.16 -15.39
N LEU A 6 0.86 -22.37 -14.33
CA LEU A 6 1.32 -22.57 -12.96
C LEU A 6 0.77 -23.88 -12.41
N VAL A 7 1.64 -24.76 -11.93
CA VAL A 7 1.22 -26.03 -11.34
C VAL A 7 0.79 -25.81 -9.88
N ALA A 8 -0.45 -26.17 -9.57
CA ALA A 8 -1.02 -26.11 -8.22
C ALA A 8 -1.33 -27.53 -7.72
N GLU A 9 -0.66 -27.95 -6.66
CA GLU A 9 -0.86 -29.27 -6.05
C GLU A 9 -1.99 -29.20 -5.03
N PRO A 10 -3.11 -29.92 -5.26
CA PRO A 10 -4.23 -29.97 -4.33
C PRO A 10 -3.96 -30.86 -3.11
N GLY A 11 -4.81 -30.73 -2.09
CA GLY A 11 -4.82 -31.65 -0.94
C GLY A 11 -3.79 -31.34 0.13
N ARG A 12 -3.27 -30.10 0.21
CA ARG A 12 -2.40 -29.72 1.32
C ARG A 12 -3.16 -29.78 2.65
N THR A 13 -2.48 -30.25 3.69
CA THR A 13 -2.98 -30.19 5.07
C THR A 13 -3.06 -28.72 5.51
N THR A 14 -4.17 -28.33 6.11
CA THR A 14 -4.36 -26.98 6.64
C THR A 14 -3.76 -26.86 8.04
N GLY A 15 -3.32 -25.65 8.40
CA GLY A 15 -2.76 -25.36 9.73
C GLY A 15 -1.48 -24.52 9.66
N SER A 16 -1.18 -23.84 10.78
CA SER A 16 -0.06 -22.91 10.86
C SER A 16 1.31 -23.59 10.77
N SER A 17 1.47 -24.79 11.34
CA SER A 17 2.71 -25.56 11.28
C SER A 17 3.01 -26.04 9.87
N GLU A 18 2.00 -26.57 9.17
CA GLU A 18 2.13 -27.04 7.80
C GLU A 18 2.42 -25.90 6.82
N SER A 19 1.72 -24.77 6.97
CA SER A 19 1.99 -23.59 6.14
C SER A 19 3.42 -23.05 6.33
N ARG A 20 3.98 -23.12 7.55
CA ARG A 20 5.39 -22.75 7.79
C ARG A 20 6.35 -23.74 7.14
N ARG A 21 6.05 -25.04 7.20
CA ARG A 21 6.86 -26.11 6.59
C ARG A 21 6.88 -25.96 5.06
N LEU A 22 5.72 -25.72 4.45
CA LEU A 22 5.60 -25.45 3.02
C LEU A 22 6.45 -24.26 2.58
N ARG A 23 6.34 -23.13 3.30
CA ARG A 23 7.15 -21.95 3.00
C ARG A 23 8.66 -22.19 3.18
N ALA A 24 9.07 -22.96 4.17
CA ALA A 24 10.47 -23.35 4.34
C ALA A 24 10.98 -24.23 3.19
N ALA A 25 10.09 -25.03 2.58
CA ALA A 25 10.40 -25.82 1.38
C ALA A 25 10.32 -24.99 0.07
N GLY A 26 10.08 -23.68 0.14
CA GLY A 26 9.98 -22.80 -1.04
C GLY A 26 8.61 -22.84 -1.73
N ARG A 27 7.62 -23.51 -1.14
CA ARG A 27 6.25 -23.57 -1.66
C ARG A 27 5.36 -22.57 -0.95
N ILE A 28 4.39 -22.02 -1.67
CA ILE A 28 3.45 -21.03 -1.15
C ILE A 28 2.09 -21.68 -1.00
N PRO A 29 1.49 -21.62 0.20
CA PRO A 29 0.13 -22.04 0.40
C PRO A 29 -0.82 -21.09 -0.35
N ALA A 30 -1.80 -21.66 -1.04
CA ALA A 30 -2.78 -20.92 -1.78
C ALA A 30 -4.19 -21.53 -1.61
N VAL A 31 -5.19 -20.78 -2.01
CA VAL A 31 -6.58 -21.23 -2.12
C VAL A 31 -7.08 -20.87 -3.52
N VAL A 32 -7.78 -21.78 -4.14
CA VAL A 32 -8.43 -21.59 -5.44
C VAL A 32 -9.94 -21.66 -5.23
N TYR A 33 -10.67 -20.66 -5.67
CA TYR A 33 -12.14 -20.59 -5.59
C TYR A 33 -12.71 -19.87 -6.80
N GLY A 34 -14.02 -19.99 -6.98
CA GLY A 34 -14.78 -19.33 -8.05
C GLY A 34 -15.70 -20.27 -8.80
N HIS A 35 -16.65 -19.70 -9.55
CA HIS A 35 -17.62 -20.44 -10.39
C HIS A 35 -18.35 -21.60 -9.69
N GLY A 36 -18.76 -21.39 -8.42
CA GLY A 36 -19.51 -22.40 -7.67
C GLY A 36 -18.67 -23.57 -7.16
N MET A 37 -17.35 -23.55 -7.36
CA MET A 37 -16.44 -24.50 -6.72
C MET A 37 -16.17 -24.08 -5.27
N GLU A 38 -16.21 -25.07 -4.37
CA GLU A 38 -15.73 -24.85 -3.01
C GLU A 38 -14.23 -24.52 -3.02
N GLY A 39 -13.78 -23.68 -2.07
CA GLY A 39 -12.38 -23.28 -1.97
C GLY A 39 -11.45 -24.49 -1.78
N ILE A 40 -10.60 -24.74 -2.76
CA ILE A 40 -9.62 -25.84 -2.74
C ILE A 40 -8.31 -25.31 -2.22
N SER A 41 -7.80 -25.93 -1.13
CA SER A 41 -6.49 -25.63 -0.60
C SER A 41 -5.39 -26.27 -1.44
N VAL A 42 -4.51 -25.44 -2.01
CA VAL A 42 -3.42 -25.88 -2.90
C VAL A 42 -2.07 -25.35 -2.42
N SER A 43 -0.99 -25.88 -2.98
CA SER A 43 0.35 -25.30 -2.84
C SER A 43 0.97 -25.10 -4.22
N VAL A 44 1.66 -23.97 -4.40
CA VAL A 44 2.34 -23.59 -5.64
C VAL A 44 3.82 -23.37 -5.41
N ASP A 45 4.64 -23.53 -6.44
CA ASP A 45 6.06 -23.20 -6.35
C ASP A 45 6.26 -21.68 -6.27
N GLY A 46 7.05 -21.23 -5.28
CA GLY A 46 7.26 -19.81 -5.04
C GLY A 46 8.10 -19.10 -6.11
N ARG A 47 8.95 -19.83 -6.86
CA ARG A 47 9.75 -19.27 -7.94
C ARG A 47 8.91 -19.10 -9.20
N GLU A 48 8.11 -20.10 -9.53
CA GLU A 48 7.18 -20.07 -10.67
C GLU A 48 6.14 -18.95 -10.47
N LEU A 49 5.54 -18.89 -9.28
CA LEU A 49 4.58 -17.81 -8.96
C LEU A 49 5.22 -16.43 -9.09
N ARG A 50 6.44 -16.24 -8.57
CA ARG A 50 7.11 -14.94 -8.69
C ARG A 50 7.36 -14.59 -10.15
N ARG A 51 7.81 -15.56 -10.96
CA ARG A 51 8.02 -15.34 -12.41
C ARG A 51 6.69 -14.99 -13.10
N ALA A 52 5.61 -15.67 -12.75
CA ALA A 52 4.29 -15.43 -13.29
C ALA A 52 3.76 -14.01 -12.97
N LEU A 53 4.00 -13.53 -11.73
CA LEU A 53 3.54 -12.22 -11.28
C LEU A 53 4.54 -11.08 -11.55
N SER A 54 5.70 -11.36 -12.14
CA SER A 54 6.70 -10.33 -12.51
C SER A 54 6.48 -9.74 -13.90
N GLY A 55 5.45 -10.16 -14.62
CA GLY A 55 5.06 -9.58 -15.91
C GLY A 55 4.45 -8.17 -15.75
N ASP A 56 4.27 -7.48 -16.87
CA ASP A 56 3.74 -6.11 -16.91
C ASP A 56 2.34 -5.98 -16.26
N ALA A 57 1.53 -7.04 -16.29
CA ALA A 57 0.20 -7.07 -15.67
C ALA A 57 0.24 -7.32 -14.15
N GLY A 58 1.39 -7.64 -13.57
CA GLY A 58 1.57 -7.82 -12.13
C GLY A 58 0.61 -8.85 -11.52
N THR A 59 -0.16 -8.44 -10.49
CA THR A 59 -1.16 -9.30 -9.82
C THR A 59 -2.37 -9.60 -10.70
N ASN A 60 -2.65 -8.74 -11.69
CA ASN A 60 -3.79 -8.89 -12.60
C ASN A 60 -3.51 -9.81 -13.80
N GLN A 61 -2.34 -10.49 -13.78
CA GLN A 61 -1.96 -11.47 -14.79
C GLN A 61 -2.93 -12.65 -14.80
N LEU A 62 -3.42 -13.01 -16.00
CA LEU A 62 -4.16 -14.25 -16.20
C LEU A 62 -3.19 -15.43 -16.19
N LEU A 63 -3.51 -16.41 -15.36
CA LEU A 63 -2.72 -17.62 -15.15
C LEU A 63 -3.56 -18.84 -15.50
N GLU A 64 -2.94 -19.81 -16.15
CA GLU A 64 -3.49 -21.13 -16.31
C GLU A 64 -3.05 -22.01 -15.15
N LEU A 65 -3.95 -22.26 -14.20
CA LEU A 65 -3.69 -23.13 -13.06
C LEU A 65 -3.95 -24.58 -13.41
N GLN A 66 -2.92 -25.42 -13.32
CA GLN A 66 -3.05 -26.87 -13.44
C GLN A 66 -3.35 -27.46 -12.06
N LEU A 67 -4.57 -27.93 -11.86
CA LEU A 67 -5.05 -28.64 -10.67
C LEU A 67 -5.10 -30.15 -10.95
N GLY A 68 -3.96 -30.80 -10.80
CA GLY A 68 -3.86 -32.22 -11.16
C GLY A 68 -4.03 -32.45 -12.66
N SER A 69 -5.19 -32.98 -13.08
CA SER A 69 -5.51 -33.25 -14.51
C SER A 69 -6.32 -32.13 -15.17
N GLU A 70 -6.84 -31.18 -14.40
CA GLU A 70 -7.68 -30.11 -14.90
C GLU A 70 -6.90 -28.81 -14.98
N SER A 71 -7.15 -27.99 -16.00
CA SER A 71 -6.61 -26.66 -16.10
C SER A 71 -7.74 -25.62 -16.04
N HIS A 72 -7.52 -24.58 -15.24
CA HIS A 72 -8.48 -23.51 -15.03
C HIS A 72 -7.79 -22.15 -15.23
N LEU A 73 -8.49 -21.25 -15.89
CA LEU A 73 -8.04 -19.87 -15.99
C LEU A 73 -8.33 -19.18 -14.67
N ALA A 74 -7.31 -18.59 -14.06
CA ALA A 74 -7.42 -17.92 -12.77
C ALA A 74 -6.61 -16.64 -12.74
N MET A 75 -6.93 -15.79 -11.77
CA MET A 75 -6.21 -14.56 -11.45
C MET A 75 -5.89 -14.52 -9.96
N ALA A 76 -4.75 -13.93 -9.59
CA ALA A 76 -4.39 -13.71 -8.19
C ALA A 76 -5.22 -12.55 -7.63
N ARG A 77 -6.23 -12.85 -6.78
CA ARG A 77 -7.10 -11.84 -6.17
C ARG A 77 -6.47 -11.19 -4.96
N VAL A 78 -5.87 -11.99 -4.08
CA VAL A 78 -5.22 -11.52 -2.87
C VAL A 78 -3.81 -12.07 -2.79
N LEU A 79 -2.85 -11.19 -2.57
CA LEU A 79 -1.45 -11.53 -2.41
C LEU A 79 -0.94 -11.03 -1.05
N GLN A 80 -0.77 -11.94 -0.10
CA GLN A 80 -0.20 -11.60 1.20
C GLN A 80 1.31 -11.66 1.14
N ARG A 81 1.98 -10.55 1.45
CA ARG A 81 3.45 -10.45 1.50
C ARG A 81 3.93 -10.22 2.93
N HIS A 82 5.09 -10.75 3.25
CA HIS A 82 5.75 -10.46 4.52
C HIS A 82 6.27 -9.01 4.51
N PRO A 83 5.92 -8.16 5.51
CA PRO A 83 6.21 -6.71 5.45
C PRO A 83 7.72 -6.40 5.38
N VAL A 84 8.56 -7.22 6.04
CA VAL A 84 10.01 -6.99 6.09
C VAL A 84 10.78 -7.75 5.01
N ARG A 85 10.42 -9.03 4.79
CA ARG A 85 11.15 -9.90 3.83
C ARG A 85 10.62 -9.81 2.41
N HIS A 86 9.48 -9.18 2.20
CA HIS A 86 8.74 -9.07 0.92
C HIS A 86 8.45 -10.42 0.24
N THR A 87 8.60 -11.52 0.98
CA THR A 87 8.25 -12.86 0.49
C THR A 87 6.75 -13.07 0.52
N VAL A 88 6.22 -13.76 -0.49
CA VAL A 88 4.81 -14.12 -0.55
C VAL A 88 4.49 -15.15 0.52
N LEU A 89 3.49 -14.88 1.35
CA LEU A 89 3.03 -15.75 2.43
C LEU A 89 1.81 -16.59 2.04
N HIS A 90 0.90 -16.02 1.27
CA HIS A 90 -0.33 -16.64 0.81
C HIS A 90 -0.79 -16.02 -0.49
N VAL A 91 -1.50 -16.78 -1.31
CA VAL A 91 -2.14 -16.31 -2.53
C VAL A 91 -3.54 -16.89 -2.62
N ASP A 92 -4.47 -16.04 -2.99
CA ASP A 92 -5.84 -16.44 -3.31
C ASP A 92 -6.02 -16.34 -4.81
N PHE A 93 -6.35 -17.44 -5.45
CA PHE A 93 -6.66 -17.51 -6.86
C PHE A 93 -8.16 -17.57 -7.07
N GLN A 94 -8.67 -16.65 -7.87
CA GLN A 94 -10.05 -16.67 -8.32
C GLN A 94 -10.10 -17.24 -9.75
N ILE A 95 -10.88 -18.30 -9.93
CA ILE A 95 -11.16 -18.84 -11.27
C ILE A 95 -12.04 -17.82 -12.01
N VAL A 96 -11.63 -17.50 -13.22
CA VAL A 96 -12.31 -16.48 -14.04
C VAL A 96 -12.62 -17.03 -15.42
N ARG A 97 -13.62 -16.45 -16.07
CA ARG A 97 -13.94 -16.70 -17.49
C ARG A 97 -13.53 -15.47 -18.29
N ARG A 98 -13.14 -15.71 -19.53
CA ARG A 98 -12.68 -14.63 -20.43
C ARG A 98 -13.75 -13.59 -20.73
N ASP A 99 -15.02 -13.99 -20.67
CA ASP A 99 -16.17 -13.16 -21.08
C ASP A 99 -16.91 -12.53 -19.88
N GLU A 100 -16.52 -12.84 -18.66
CA GLU A 100 -17.20 -12.39 -17.46
C GLU A 100 -16.52 -11.14 -16.89
N VAL A 101 -17.33 -10.17 -16.46
CA VAL A 101 -16.85 -8.98 -15.77
C VAL A 101 -16.46 -9.35 -14.35
N ILE A 102 -15.25 -9.05 -13.96
CA ILE A 102 -14.72 -9.30 -12.63
C ILE A 102 -14.22 -8.00 -12.00
N SER A 103 -14.27 -7.96 -10.68
CA SER A 103 -13.67 -6.88 -9.91
C SER A 103 -12.19 -7.21 -9.67
N ALA A 104 -11.31 -6.26 -9.97
CA ALA A 104 -9.87 -6.38 -9.76
C ALA A 104 -9.31 -5.10 -9.15
N ASP A 105 -8.28 -5.24 -8.32
CA ASP A 105 -7.61 -4.11 -7.69
C ASP A 105 -6.40 -3.72 -8.55
N VAL A 106 -6.45 -2.51 -9.12
CA VAL A 106 -5.40 -1.98 -10.01
C VAL A 106 -4.60 -0.93 -9.27
N PRO A 107 -3.26 -1.01 -9.26
CA PRO A 107 -2.43 0.00 -8.63
C PRO A 107 -2.51 1.32 -9.39
N VAL A 108 -2.53 2.42 -8.65
CA VAL A 108 -2.45 3.78 -9.18
C VAL A 108 -0.99 4.23 -9.09
N VAL A 109 -0.40 4.57 -10.23
CA VAL A 109 0.99 5.01 -10.35
C VAL A 109 1.01 6.50 -10.70
N LEU A 110 1.72 7.29 -9.89
CA LEU A 110 1.89 8.71 -10.13
C LEU A 110 3.00 8.93 -11.17
N THR A 111 2.72 9.74 -12.16
CA THR A 111 3.67 10.15 -13.20
C THR A 111 3.89 11.66 -13.16
N GLY A 112 5.10 12.11 -13.50
CA GLY A 112 5.48 13.51 -13.42
C GLY A 112 6.02 13.94 -12.05
N GLU A 113 6.28 15.24 -11.91
CA GLU A 113 6.75 15.89 -10.68
C GLU A 113 5.81 17.04 -10.32
N ALA A 114 5.25 17.05 -9.15
CA ALA A 114 4.44 18.14 -8.62
C ALA A 114 5.33 19.32 -8.19
N LYS A 115 5.81 20.10 -9.17
CA LYS A 115 6.77 21.19 -8.94
C LYS A 115 6.17 22.29 -8.08
N SER A 116 4.90 22.63 -8.29
CA SER A 116 4.20 23.66 -7.50
C SER A 116 4.15 23.27 -6.04
N VAL A 117 3.76 22.01 -5.73
CA VAL A 117 3.72 21.50 -4.36
C VAL A 117 5.10 21.51 -3.71
N SER A 118 6.15 21.09 -4.45
CA SER A 118 7.52 21.09 -3.92
C SER A 118 8.08 22.49 -3.68
N GLN A 119 7.76 23.47 -4.53
CA GLN A 119 8.21 24.87 -4.40
C GLN A 119 7.56 25.57 -3.19
N GLU A 120 6.33 25.20 -2.86
CA GLU A 120 5.60 25.71 -1.70
C GLU A 120 5.88 24.95 -0.41
N GLY A 121 6.87 24.02 -0.42
CA GLY A 121 7.24 23.21 0.74
C GLY A 121 6.19 22.16 1.12
N GLY A 122 5.28 21.85 0.20
CA GLY A 122 4.25 20.83 0.37
C GLY A 122 4.76 19.41 0.15
N VAL A 123 3.89 18.46 0.45
CA VAL A 123 4.10 17.02 0.25
C VAL A 123 2.92 16.47 -0.55
N VAL A 124 3.21 15.57 -1.50
CA VAL A 124 2.18 14.83 -2.21
C VAL A 124 1.80 13.61 -1.39
N GLU A 125 0.55 13.51 -0.99
CA GLU A 125 -0.02 12.37 -0.30
C GLU A 125 -0.92 11.59 -1.24
N GLN A 126 -0.81 10.27 -1.21
CA GLN A 126 -1.64 9.35 -2.00
C GLN A 126 -2.47 8.48 -1.06
N PRO A 127 -3.68 8.90 -0.66
CA PRO A 127 -4.56 8.12 0.18
C PRO A 127 -5.01 6.82 -0.50
N LEU A 128 -5.29 6.89 -1.82
CA LEU A 128 -5.74 5.75 -2.61
C LEU A 128 -4.61 5.24 -3.51
N THR A 129 -3.96 4.15 -3.08
CA THR A 129 -2.86 3.52 -3.83
C THR A 129 -3.34 2.46 -4.81
N THR A 130 -4.56 1.93 -4.64
CA THR A 130 -5.19 0.93 -5.50
C THR A 130 -6.64 1.31 -5.75
N LEU A 131 -7.10 1.12 -6.99
CA LEU A 131 -8.48 1.35 -7.38
C LEU A 131 -9.15 0.02 -7.75
N SER A 132 -10.28 -0.28 -7.12
CA SER A 132 -11.11 -1.42 -7.50
C SER A 132 -11.88 -1.10 -8.78
N VAL A 133 -11.63 -1.89 -9.82
CA VAL A 133 -12.24 -1.74 -11.14
C VAL A 133 -12.98 -3.00 -11.57
N ASN A 134 -14.07 -2.82 -12.27
CA ASN A 134 -14.86 -3.87 -12.88
C ASN A 134 -14.59 -3.89 -14.38
N ALA A 135 -14.00 -4.98 -14.86
CA ALA A 135 -13.70 -5.15 -16.27
C ALA A 135 -13.62 -6.63 -16.65
N VAL A 136 -13.67 -6.88 -17.95
CA VAL A 136 -13.33 -8.21 -18.49
C VAL A 136 -11.83 -8.45 -18.31
N PRO A 137 -11.39 -9.66 -17.91
CA PRO A 137 -9.98 -9.96 -17.60
C PRO A 137 -8.97 -9.49 -18.68
N ALA A 138 -9.38 -9.58 -19.95
CA ALA A 138 -8.53 -9.14 -21.06
C ALA A 138 -8.34 -7.61 -21.16
N ARG A 139 -9.15 -6.81 -20.45
CA ARG A 139 -9.15 -5.35 -20.50
C ARG A 139 -8.68 -4.69 -19.21
N ILE A 140 -8.35 -5.47 -18.19
CA ILE A 140 -7.83 -4.94 -16.93
C ILE A 140 -6.45 -4.34 -17.20
N PRO A 141 -6.24 -3.04 -16.91
CA PRO A 141 -4.92 -2.43 -17.05
C PRO A 141 -3.96 -2.92 -15.98
N SER A 142 -2.67 -2.89 -16.25
CA SER A 142 -1.63 -3.23 -15.27
C SER A 142 -1.47 -2.16 -14.20
N ALA A 143 -1.68 -0.90 -14.56
CA ALA A 143 -1.65 0.25 -13.68
C ALA A 143 -2.53 1.37 -14.26
N ILE A 144 -2.98 2.27 -13.40
CA ILE A 144 -3.64 3.52 -13.79
C ILE A 144 -2.64 4.63 -13.54
N GLU A 145 -2.23 5.29 -14.63
CA GLU A 145 -1.28 6.40 -14.56
C GLU A 145 -2.01 7.71 -14.27
N VAL A 146 -1.54 8.44 -13.26
CA VAL A 146 -2.06 9.74 -12.86
C VAL A 146 -0.95 10.77 -12.96
N ASP A 147 -1.13 11.76 -13.84
CA ASP A 147 -0.19 12.85 -13.97
C ASP A 147 -0.41 13.90 -12.87
N ILE A 148 0.66 14.14 -12.10
CA ILE A 148 0.66 15.10 -10.98
C ILE A 148 1.43 16.39 -11.33
N THR A 149 1.80 16.62 -12.59
CA THR A 149 2.66 17.75 -12.98
C THR A 149 2.02 19.10 -12.66
N ASP A 150 0.71 19.22 -12.83
CA ASP A 150 -0.05 20.43 -12.62
C ASP A 150 -0.69 20.54 -11.21
N LEU A 151 -0.37 19.59 -10.31
CA LEU A 151 -0.94 19.55 -8.97
C LEU A 151 -0.43 20.71 -8.12
N SER A 152 -1.37 21.47 -7.51
CA SER A 152 -1.11 22.58 -6.60
C SER A 152 -1.38 22.20 -5.14
N VAL A 153 -0.84 22.97 -4.21
CA VAL A 153 -1.11 22.78 -2.78
C VAL A 153 -2.58 23.08 -2.46
N GLY A 154 -3.22 22.17 -1.72
CA GLY A 154 -4.66 22.24 -1.41
C GLY A 154 -5.56 21.67 -2.51
N GLU A 155 -5.01 21.28 -3.64
CA GLU A 155 -5.73 20.64 -4.72
C GLU A 155 -5.59 19.11 -4.64
N GLY A 156 -6.64 18.39 -5.04
CA GLY A 156 -6.63 16.92 -5.07
C GLY A 156 -7.22 16.40 -6.37
N ILE A 157 -6.60 15.34 -6.90
CA ILE A 157 -7.11 14.58 -8.04
C ILE A 157 -8.09 13.53 -7.51
N ARG A 158 -9.29 13.49 -8.07
CA ARG A 158 -10.37 12.59 -7.67
C ARG A 158 -10.48 11.41 -8.64
N VAL A 159 -11.21 10.37 -8.20
CA VAL A 159 -11.47 9.18 -9.03
C VAL A 159 -12.16 9.55 -10.35
N GLY A 160 -13.09 10.53 -10.34
CA GLY A 160 -13.77 11.01 -11.53
C GLY A 160 -12.87 11.69 -12.57
N ASP A 161 -11.70 12.19 -12.15
CA ASP A 161 -10.73 12.85 -13.04
C ASP A 161 -9.77 11.85 -13.72
N LEU A 162 -9.83 10.56 -13.32
CA LEU A 162 -8.95 9.53 -13.83
C LEU A 162 -9.33 9.11 -15.25
N LYS A 163 -8.34 8.96 -16.11
CA LYS A 163 -8.52 8.44 -17.47
C LYS A 163 -8.55 6.91 -17.45
N LEU A 164 -9.75 6.35 -17.27
CA LEU A 164 -9.96 4.92 -17.34
C LEU A 164 -9.98 4.44 -18.80
N PRO A 165 -9.36 3.29 -19.12
CA PRO A 165 -9.45 2.70 -20.46
C PRO A 165 -10.88 2.24 -20.77
N SER A 166 -11.18 2.11 -22.06
CA SER A 166 -12.51 1.73 -22.54
C SER A 166 -12.93 0.35 -22.04
N GLY A 167 -14.12 0.28 -21.40
CA GLY A 167 -14.69 -0.95 -20.87
C GLY A 167 -14.22 -1.32 -19.47
N VAL A 168 -13.62 -0.38 -18.77
CA VAL A 168 -13.29 -0.45 -17.33
C VAL A 168 -14.21 0.52 -16.60
N THR A 169 -14.88 0.04 -15.56
CA THR A 169 -15.74 0.83 -14.68
C THR A 169 -15.24 0.69 -13.24
N THR A 170 -15.54 1.65 -12.39
CA THR A 170 -15.22 1.58 -10.96
C THR A 170 -16.49 1.65 -10.12
N ASP A 171 -16.48 1.01 -8.94
CA ASP A 171 -17.54 1.13 -7.95
C ASP A 171 -17.19 2.16 -6.86
N VAL A 172 -15.99 2.72 -6.94
CA VAL A 172 -15.52 3.76 -6.01
C VAL A 172 -16.18 5.07 -6.38
N ALA A 173 -16.57 5.87 -5.39
CA ALA A 173 -17.23 7.15 -5.62
C ALA A 173 -16.31 8.11 -6.39
N ASP A 174 -16.87 8.82 -7.40
CA ASP A 174 -16.13 9.78 -8.24
C ASP A 174 -15.51 10.92 -7.43
N GLU A 175 -16.06 11.20 -6.24
CA GLU A 175 -15.60 12.27 -5.34
C GLU A 175 -14.40 11.85 -4.48
N GLU A 176 -14.05 10.56 -4.43
CA GLU A 176 -12.95 10.06 -3.61
C GLU A 176 -11.60 10.58 -4.11
N ILE A 177 -10.76 11.03 -3.16
CA ILE A 177 -9.48 11.65 -3.47
C ILE A 177 -8.43 10.55 -3.66
N VAL A 178 -7.78 10.56 -4.81
CA VAL A 178 -6.69 9.66 -5.17
C VAL A 178 -5.34 10.23 -4.74
N VAL A 179 -5.13 11.51 -5.01
CA VAL A 179 -3.89 12.24 -4.70
C VAL A 179 -4.24 13.63 -4.22
N ILE A 180 -3.53 14.14 -3.22
CA ILE A 180 -3.66 15.49 -2.70
C ILE A 180 -2.30 16.12 -2.43
N GLY A 181 -2.14 17.40 -2.80
CA GLY A 181 -1.01 18.22 -2.40
C GLY A 181 -1.29 18.87 -1.04
N SER A 182 -0.56 18.47 0.01
CA SER A 182 -0.72 19.02 1.36
C SER A 182 0.51 19.83 1.79
N ILE A 183 0.31 20.82 2.66
CA ILE A 183 1.43 21.56 3.29
C ILE A 183 1.98 20.69 4.41
N SER A 184 3.29 20.45 4.40
CA SER A 184 3.94 19.76 5.52
C SER A 184 3.82 20.61 6.79
N ARG A 185 3.22 20.06 7.85
CA ARG A 185 3.09 20.74 9.17
C ARG A 185 4.42 21.21 9.73
N VAL A 186 5.53 20.65 9.28
CA VAL A 186 6.87 21.04 9.71
C VAL A 186 7.28 22.40 9.11
N ALA A 187 6.82 22.72 7.88
CA ALA A 187 7.10 24.03 7.26
C ALA A 187 6.21 25.13 7.87
N GLY A 188 4.96 24.83 8.20
CA GLY A 188 4.05 25.78 8.85
C GLY A 188 4.43 26.16 10.28
N ALA A 189 5.01 25.22 11.03
CA ALA A 189 5.49 25.49 12.40
C ALA A 189 6.75 26.38 12.44
N ALA A 190 7.53 26.41 11.34
CA ALA A 190 8.70 27.29 11.23
C ALA A 190 8.28 28.74 10.88
N GLU A 191 7.19 28.92 10.16
CA GLU A 191 6.68 30.26 9.83
C GLU A 191 5.91 30.89 11.01
N GLU A 192 5.14 30.11 11.78
CA GLU A 192 4.49 30.60 13.00
C GLU A 192 5.48 30.91 14.11
N ALA A 193 6.55 30.12 14.29
CA ALA A 193 7.61 30.42 15.27
C ALA A 193 8.44 31.63 14.88
N GLY A 194 8.62 31.91 13.59
CA GLY A 194 9.31 33.11 13.10
C GLY A 194 8.49 34.40 13.24
N ALA A 195 7.15 34.30 13.25
CA ALA A 195 6.25 35.44 13.42
C ALA A 195 6.07 35.84 14.91
N GLU A 196 6.17 34.88 15.84
CA GLU A 196 6.09 35.14 17.28
C GLU A 196 7.39 35.74 17.85
N GLU A 197 8.56 35.36 17.29
CA GLU A 197 9.84 35.91 17.72
C GLU A 197 10.09 37.37 17.24
N ALA A 198 9.43 37.77 16.14
CA ALA A 198 9.47 39.15 15.62
C ALA A 198 8.55 40.12 16.37
N ALA A 199 7.56 39.61 17.13
CA ALA A 199 6.64 40.44 17.92
C ALA A 199 7.05 40.65 19.38
N ALA A 200 8.06 39.89 19.91
CA ALA A 200 8.49 39.96 21.28
C ALA A 200 9.78 40.78 21.50
N GLY A 201 10.32 41.42 20.47
CA GLY A 201 11.58 42.18 20.51
C GLY A 201 11.42 43.69 20.67
N GLY A 202 10.46 44.18 21.44
CA GLY A 202 10.32 45.63 21.70
C GLY A 202 9.59 45.89 22.99
N GLU A 203 10.27 45.90 24.10
CA GLU A 203 10.14 46.90 25.17
C GLU A 203 10.83 46.45 26.48
N ALA A 204 11.59 47.38 26.98
CA ALA A 204 11.98 47.67 28.36
C ALA A 204 13.41 47.25 28.81
N ALA A 205 14.24 48.23 28.65
CA ALA A 205 15.35 48.48 29.57
C ALA A 205 14.78 49.15 30.83
N GLU A 206 15.31 48.81 31.95
CA GLU A 206 15.59 49.58 33.15
C GLU A 206 15.19 48.95 34.50
N GLY A 207 16.18 48.84 35.34
CA GLY A 207 15.94 49.03 36.78
C GLY A 207 16.23 47.89 37.74
N GLY A 208 17.44 47.91 38.40
CA GLY A 208 17.52 47.82 39.84
C GLY A 208 17.81 46.45 40.50
N ASN A 209 19.01 46.22 40.75
CA ASN A 209 19.78 46.04 42.03
C ASN A 209 19.14 45.28 43.21
N GLU A 210 20.00 44.55 43.88
CA GLU A 210 20.10 44.04 45.29
C GLU A 210 19.60 42.60 45.58
N ALA A 211 20.57 41.76 45.82
CA ALA A 211 21.19 41.31 47.11
C ALA A 211 20.41 40.25 47.93
N GLY A 212 21.14 39.23 48.32
CA GLY A 212 20.90 38.37 49.47
C GLY A 212 20.55 36.93 49.11
N GLY A 213 21.33 35.90 49.28
CA GLY A 213 22.01 35.53 50.49
C GLY A 213 21.35 34.26 51.06
N GLY A 214 22.12 33.22 51.31
CA GLY A 214 21.76 32.12 52.20
C GLY A 214 21.43 30.81 51.49
N GLU A 215 22.36 29.88 51.36
CA GLU A 215 22.79 28.90 52.36
C GLU A 215 21.80 27.80 52.65
N GLU A 216 22.30 26.65 52.42
CA GLU A 216 22.53 25.45 53.24
C GLU A 216 21.57 24.30 53.05
N ALA A 217 22.14 23.26 52.61
CA ALA A 217 22.47 22.01 53.30
C ALA A 217 21.46 20.86 53.21
N ALA A 218 22.07 19.77 52.82
CA ALA A 218 22.08 18.45 53.45
C ALA A 218 20.82 17.59 53.21
N GLU A 219 20.99 16.44 52.87
CA GLU A 219 21.63 15.21 53.25
C GLU A 219 20.65 14.04 53.09
N ALA A 220 21.22 13.00 52.61
CA ALA A 220 21.04 11.60 53.04
C ALA A 220 19.72 10.89 52.71
N GLY A 221 19.85 9.82 52.07
CA GLY A 221 20.07 8.54 52.63
C GLY A 221 19.17 7.47 52.03
N SER A 222 19.85 6.47 51.64
CA SER A 222 19.71 5.03 51.89
C SER A 222 18.43 4.38 51.37
N ASP A 223 18.61 3.39 50.56
CA ASP A 223 19.05 2.02 50.80
C ASP A 223 17.92 1.02 50.86
N SER A 224 18.24 -0.15 50.39
CA SER A 224 17.67 -1.49 50.54
C SER A 224 16.55 -1.85 49.55
N GLU A 225 16.81 -2.76 48.64
CA GLU A 225 17.03 -4.22 48.77
C GLU A 225 15.73 -5.02 48.66
N GLU A 226 15.81 -6.01 47.79
CA GLU A 226 15.19 -7.35 47.78
C GLU A 226 13.70 -7.54 47.43
N GLY A 227 13.58 -8.43 46.47
CA GLY A 227 12.36 -9.16 46.15
C GLY A 227 12.36 -9.74 44.74
#